data_3f19ab1c3e9ea6da187517d3722793d8
#
_entry.id   3f19ab1c3e9ea6da187517d3722793d8
#
_cell.length_a   1.000
_cell.length_b   1.000
_cell.length_c   1.000
_cell.angle_alpha   90.00
_cell.angle_beta   90.00
_cell.angle_gamma   90.00
#
_symmetry.space_group_name_H-M   'P 1'
#
loop_
_entity.id
_entity.type
_entity.pdbx_description
1 polymer ?
#
loop_
_entity_poly.entity_id
_entity_poly.type
_entity_poly.pdbx_seq_one_letter_code
_entity_poly.pdbx_strand_id
1 'polypeptide(L)'
;MFSKKKYVQTINAKGIFNNTYETKIPQTIISSVILKHFEKSTKKPKCIFIGWDGSRCDSMKYLIKSDNEKVSGVNDTAVFSAISEVKNSGGLYISYVGGEENSPQETSTAQGWASALCGKWMKSPWKNGIDWSLDDDYPTVLKILSEQGYKTSFSAIWPIHFENTYKNEIDFAERNKLNQFFYKLETDLELYDNLVERIQGDEDFIFGIFENPDMNGHALGFGDGNYRYVSGVCNLDKLSYQLLTKIKERSTFEDEDWLVVIGSDHGGHSTRHGTQNIQDRTTFLALSKPVEDLME
;
A
#
# COMPACT_ATOMS: atom_id res chain seq x y z
N MET A 1 -19.69 18.40 -0.37
CA MET A 1 -18.60 19.38 -0.51
C MET A 1 -17.54 19.02 0.53
N PHE A 2 -16.56 18.21 0.17
CA PHE A 2 -15.47 17.86 1.09
C PHE A 2 -14.58 19.10 1.25
N SER A 3 -14.40 19.53 2.49
CA SER A 3 -13.52 20.66 2.78
C SER A 3 -12.10 20.34 2.33
N LYS A 4 -11.49 21.19 1.48
CA LYS A 4 -10.07 21.07 1.03
C LYS A 4 -9.06 20.92 2.19
N LYS A 5 -9.48 21.12 3.44
CA LYS A 5 -8.68 20.95 4.65
C LYS A 5 -8.59 19.48 5.15
N LYS A 6 -9.29 18.54 4.54
CA LYS A 6 -9.36 17.16 5.04
C LYS A 6 -8.13 16.32 4.72
N TYR A 7 -7.38 16.68 3.68
CA TYR A 7 -6.24 15.93 3.21
C TYR A 7 -5.00 16.82 3.14
N VAL A 8 -4.08 16.64 4.09
CA VAL A 8 -2.82 17.40 4.14
C VAL A 8 -1.68 16.49 3.74
N GLN A 9 -0.94 16.87 2.70
CA GLN A 9 0.27 16.15 2.31
C GLN A 9 1.34 16.30 3.40
N THR A 10 2.09 15.22 3.65
CA THR A 10 3.26 15.30 4.51
C THR A 10 4.37 16.06 3.80
N ILE A 11 4.57 17.30 4.16
CA ILE A 11 5.63 18.13 3.56
C ILE A 11 6.95 17.98 4.34
N ASN A 12 6.91 17.52 5.58
CA ASN A 12 8.08 17.51 6.46
C ASN A 12 8.15 16.23 7.29
N ALA A 13 9.18 15.43 7.04
CA ALA A 13 9.49 14.24 7.83
C ALA A 13 9.92 14.54 9.28
N LYS A 14 10.29 15.80 9.59
CA LYS A 14 10.54 16.22 10.97
C LYS A 14 9.20 16.33 11.70
N GLY A 15 8.94 15.43 12.60
CA GLY A 15 7.77 15.49 13.49
C GLY A 15 6.61 14.59 13.11
N ILE A 16 6.83 13.57 12.30
CA ILE A 16 5.79 12.58 11.97
C ILE A 16 5.14 11.97 13.23
N PHE A 17 5.77 11.99 14.37
CA PHE A 17 5.23 11.59 15.67
C PHE A 17 5.07 12.75 16.69
N ASN A 18 5.25 14.00 16.29
CA ASN A 18 4.89 15.12 17.15
C ASN A 18 3.36 15.27 17.15
N ASN A 19 2.74 15.44 18.30
CA ASN A 19 1.30 15.42 18.60
C ASN A 19 0.40 16.44 17.83
N THR A 20 0.81 16.92 16.67
CA THR A 20 0.14 17.98 15.90
C THR A 20 -0.51 17.53 14.61
N TYR A 21 -0.81 16.23 14.45
CA TYR A 21 -1.48 15.76 13.23
C TYR A 21 -2.98 16.07 13.28
N GLU A 22 -3.37 17.17 12.66
CA GLU A 22 -4.78 17.54 12.56
C GLU A 22 -5.55 16.69 11.53
N THR A 23 -4.86 16.03 10.57
CA THR A 23 -5.53 15.25 9.52
C THR A 23 -4.74 14.02 9.11
N LYS A 24 -5.26 12.87 9.48
CA LYS A 24 -4.79 11.55 9.00
C LYS A 24 -5.84 10.95 8.08
N ILE A 25 -5.40 10.36 6.97
CA ILE A 25 -6.30 9.66 6.05
C ILE A 25 -6.48 8.23 6.53
N PRO A 26 -7.72 7.72 6.68
CA PRO A 26 -7.94 6.32 7.01
C PRO A 26 -7.46 5.42 5.87
N GLN A 27 -6.80 4.31 6.19
CA GLN A 27 -6.39 3.33 5.20
C GLN A 27 -7.55 2.82 4.35
N THR A 28 -8.75 2.77 4.91
CA THR A 28 -9.97 2.33 4.22
C THR A 28 -10.32 3.18 2.98
N ILE A 29 -9.72 4.36 2.80
CA ILE A 29 -9.94 5.18 1.59
C ILE A 29 -9.39 4.52 0.33
N ILE A 30 -8.39 3.63 0.45
CA ILE A 30 -7.66 3.03 -0.69
C ILE A 30 -8.62 2.36 -1.67
N SER A 31 -9.54 1.54 -1.18
CA SER A 31 -10.55 0.89 -2.02
C SER A 31 -11.37 1.92 -2.83
N SER A 32 -11.85 2.97 -2.16
CA SER A 32 -12.64 4.02 -2.83
C SER A 32 -11.83 4.79 -3.87
N VAL A 33 -10.57 5.10 -3.56
CA VAL A 33 -9.64 5.77 -4.49
C VAL A 33 -9.44 4.95 -5.76
N ILE A 34 -9.22 3.63 -5.61
CA ILE A 34 -9.05 2.73 -6.76
C ILE A 34 -10.34 2.63 -7.57
N LEU A 35 -11.49 2.37 -6.93
CA LEU A 35 -12.77 2.26 -7.63
C LEU A 35 -13.14 3.54 -8.36
N LYS A 36 -12.92 4.70 -7.75
CA LYS A 36 -13.16 6.01 -8.37
C LYS A 36 -12.24 6.26 -9.56
N HIS A 37 -10.99 5.83 -9.51
CA HIS A 37 -10.09 5.89 -10.64
C HIS A 37 -10.63 5.09 -11.83
N PHE A 38 -11.09 3.86 -11.61
CA PHE A 38 -11.68 3.02 -12.67
C PHE A 38 -12.99 3.61 -13.22
N GLU A 39 -13.80 4.24 -12.38
CA GLU A 39 -15.06 4.89 -12.78
C GLU A 39 -14.84 6.15 -13.63
N LYS A 40 -13.81 6.95 -13.30
CA LYS A 40 -13.62 8.30 -13.87
C LYS A 40 -12.65 8.36 -15.03
N SER A 41 -11.83 7.34 -15.23
CA SER A 41 -10.83 7.34 -16.30
C SER A 41 -11.45 7.45 -17.68
N THR A 42 -10.90 8.33 -18.50
CA THR A 42 -11.30 8.52 -19.91
C THR A 42 -10.47 7.70 -20.89
N LYS A 43 -9.35 7.16 -20.44
CA LYS A 43 -8.50 6.17 -21.13
C LYS A 43 -8.70 4.80 -20.48
N LYS A 44 -7.97 3.79 -20.96
CA LYS A 44 -7.98 2.47 -20.32
C LYS A 44 -7.46 2.57 -18.89
N PRO A 45 -8.31 2.38 -17.86
CA PRO A 45 -7.86 2.48 -16.47
C PRO A 45 -6.92 1.34 -16.12
N LYS A 46 -5.84 1.66 -15.45
CA LYS A 46 -4.86 0.74 -14.90
C LYS A 46 -4.49 1.19 -13.49
N CYS A 47 -4.28 0.24 -12.59
CA CYS A 47 -3.83 0.56 -11.25
C CYS A 47 -2.79 -0.46 -10.77
N ILE A 48 -1.75 0.01 -10.10
CA ILE A 48 -0.89 -0.82 -9.29
C ILE A 48 -0.94 -0.35 -7.83
N PHE A 49 -1.22 -1.28 -6.92
CA PHE A 49 -1.09 -1.07 -5.49
C PHE A 49 0.13 -1.85 -4.99
N ILE A 50 1.16 -1.13 -4.56
CA ILE A 50 2.41 -1.68 -4.04
C ILE A 50 2.34 -1.59 -2.51
N GLY A 51 2.12 -2.71 -1.86
CA GLY A 51 2.06 -2.85 -0.42
C GLY A 51 3.46 -3.03 0.19
N TRP A 52 3.78 -2.27 1.23
CA TRP A 52 5.01 -2.38 2.01
C TRP A 52 4.64 -2.79 3.44
N ASP A 53 4.66 -4.09 3.72
CA ASP A 53 4.24 -4.64 5.01
C ASP A 53 5.07 -4.07 6.17
N GLY A 54 4.39 -3.70 7.25
CA GLY A 54 5.02 -3.21 8.48
C GLY A 54 5.76 -1.87 8.34
N SER A 55 5.53 -1.10 7.27
CA SER A 55 6.29 0.11 6.99
C SER A 55 5.71 1.33 7.70
N ARG A 56 6.48 1.89 8.63
CA ARG A 56 6.12 3.07 9.42
C ARG A 56 6.20 4.37 8.61
N CYS A 57 5.30 5.28 8.90
CA CYS A 57 5.29 6.61 8.27
C CYS A 57 6.58 7.42 8.53
N ASP A 58 7.19 7.31 9.71
CA ASP A 58 8.42 8.06 10.04
C ASP A 58 9.65 7.61 9.23
N SER A 59 9.59 6.43 8.61
CA SER A 59 10.64 5.95 7.71
C SER A 59 10.68 6.71 6.37
N MET A 60 9.60 7.42 6.01
CA MET A 60 9.54 8.23 4.79
C MET A 60 10.57 9.36 4.75
N LYS A 61 11.07 9.80 5.91
CA LYS A 61 12.17 10.79 6.00
C LYS A 61 13.46 10.36 5.29
N TYR A 62 13.68 9.06 5.11
CA TYR A 62 14.85 8.54 4.39
C TYR A 62 14.69 8.59 2.87
N LEU A 63 13.45 8.73 2.38
CA LEU A 63 13.07 8.63 0.98
C LEU A 63 12.74 9.99 0.35
N ILE A 64 12.46 11.00 1.20
CA ILE A 64 12.09 12.34 0.77
C ILE A 64 13.29 13.27 0.99
N LYS A 65 13.83 13.87 -0.08
CA LYS A 65 14.78 14.97 0.06
C LYS A 65 14.04 16.17 0.66
N SER A 66 14.57 16.76 1.73
CA SER A 66 14.15 18.10 2.14
C SER A 66 14.68 19.11 1.13
N ASP A 67 13.84 20.04 0.67
CA ASP A 67 14.21 21.09 -0.30
C ASP A 67 15.38 21.98 0.18
N ASN A 68 15.83 21.81 1.42
CA ASN A 68 16.89 22.60 2.07
C ASN A 68 18.20 21.84 2.34
N GLU A 69 18.30 20.55 2.05
CA GLU A 69 19.56 19.82 2.24
C GLU A 69 20.33 19.72 0.91
N LYS A 70 21.11 20.76 0.60
CA LYS A 70 22.28 20.59 -0.24
C LYS A 70 23.30 19.76 0.55
N VAL A 71 23.29 18.46 0.34
CA VAL A 71 24.35 17.59 0.82
C VAL A 71 25.59 17.93 -0.04
N SER A 72 26.48 18.73 0.54
CA SER A 72 27.75 19.06 -0.10
C SER A 72 28.56 17.78 -0.29
N GLY A 73 28.82 17.40 -1.54
CA GLY A 73 29.78 16.35 -1.90
C GLY A 73 29.21 15.08 -2.53
N VAL A 74 27.93 14.97 -2.76
CA VAL A 74 27.36 13.92 -3.60
C VAL A 74 27.00 14.52 -4.94
N ASN A 75 27.66 14.08 -6.01
CA ASN A 75 27.26 14.40 -7.36
C ASN A 75 25.77 14.18 -7.53
N ASP A 76 25.11 15.07 -8.24
CA ASP A 76 23.67 15.14 -8.55
C ASP A 76 23.17 13.91 -9.34
N THR A 77 23.43 12.72 -8.84
CA THR A 77 22.78 11.52 -9.30
C THR A 77 21.35 11.59 -8.74
N ALA A 78 20.41 11.83 -9.62
CA ALA A 78 18.99 11.82 -9.33
C ALA A 78 18.70 10.63 -8.39
N VAL A 79 18.23 10.93 -7.17
CA VAL A 79 17.83 9.86 -6.24
C VAL A 79 16.55 9.29 -6.81
N PHE A 80 16.65 8.12 -7.40
CA PHE A 80 15.53 7.35 -7.95
C PHE A 80 14.71 6.82 -6.78
N SER A 81 13.64 7.53 -6.44
CA SER A 81 12.73 7.22 -5.34
C SER A 81 11.29 7.19 -5.85
N ALA A 82 10.62 6.05 -5.66
CA ALA A 82 9.20 5.90 -5.99
C ALA A 82 8.33 6.84 -5.15
N ILE A 83 8.61 6.94 -3.85
CA ILE A 83 7.86 7.82 -2.95
C ILE A 83 8.00 9.28 -3.39
N SER A 84 9.21 9.73 -3.76
CA SER A 84 9.41 11.10 -4.24
C SER A 84 8.69 11.35 -5.56
N GLU A 85 8.71 10.40 -6.50
CA GLU A 85 8.04 10.52 -7.79
C GLU A 85 6.52 10.56 -7.64
N VAL A 86 5.95 9.60 -6.90
CA VAL A 86 4.51 9.50 -6.65
C VAL A 86 3.99 10.73 -5.88
N LYS A 87 4.75 11.18 -4.85
CA LYS A 87 4.44 12.41 -4.12
C LYS A 87 4.37 13.64 -5.04
N ASN A 88 5.29 13.76 -5.98
CA ASN A 88 5.36 14.90 -6.89
C ASN A 88 4.25 14.88 -7.95
N SER A 89 3.78 13.70 -8.35
CA SER A 89 2.69 13.53 -9.30
C SER A 89 1.30 13.73 -8.68
N GLY A 90 1.13 13.39 -7.40
CA GLY A 90 -0.14 13.44 -6.69
C GLY A 90 0.02 13.82 -5.23
N GLY A 91 0.35 12.87 -4.34
CA GLY A 91 0.54 13.22 -2.93
C GLY A 91 1.14 12.10 -2.08
N LEU A 92 1.73 12.51 -0.96
CA LEU A 92 2.13 11.64 0.13
C LEU A 92 1.41 12.08 1.40
N TYR A 93 0.67 11.18 1.98
CA TYR A 93 -0.23 11.44 3.11
C TYR A 93 0.16 10.60 4.31
N ILE A 94 -0.09 11.15 5.51
CA ILE A 94 -0.09 10.33 6.73
C ILE A 94 -1.38 9.53 6.74
N SER A 95 -1.26 8.21 6.86
CA SER A 95 -2.39 7.31 6.98
C SER A 95 -2.49 6.73 8.37
N TYR A 96 -3.69 6.34 8.79
CA TYR A 96 -3.89 5.57 10.01
C TYR A 96 -4.60 4.26 9.73
N VAL A 97 -4.26 3.28 10.57
CA VAL A 97 -4.78 1.92 10.55
C VAL A 97 -5.31 1.55 11.94
N GLY A 98 -5.85 0.35 12.08
CA GLY A 98 -6.25 -0.15 13.40
C GLY A 98 -7.62 0.33 13.89
N GLY A 99 -8.52 0.72 12.98
CA GLY A 99 -9.90 1.07 13.31
C GLY A 99 -10.09 2.49 13.84
N GLU A 100 -11.29 2.77 14.30
CA GLU A 100 -11.66 4.03 14.93
C GLU A 100 -11.50 3.95 16.47
N GLU A 101 -11.53 5.10 17.15
CA GLU A 101 -11.38 5.17 18.61
C GLU A 101 -12.39 4.30 19.36
N ASN A 102 -13.65 4.30 18.90
CA ASN A 102 -14.74 3.54 19.52
C ASN A 102 -14.94 2.13 18.95
N SER A 103 -14.20 1.76 17.93
CA SER A 103 -14.22 0.44 17.28
C SER A 103 -12.82 0.07 16.80
N PRO A 104 -11.91 -0.22 17.73
CA PRO A 104 -10.53 -0.53 17.39
C PRO A 104 -10.46 -1.86 16.66
N GLN A 105 -9.52 -1.93 15.70
CA GLN A 105 -9.12 -3.12 14.99
C GLN A 105 -7.67 -3.43 15.34
N GLU A 106 -7.30 -4.69 15.31
CA GLU A 106 -5.90 -5.08 15.44
C GLU A 106 -5.06 -4.51 14.28
N THR A 107 -3.89 -3.97 14.59
CA THR A 107 -2.93 -3.48 13.60
C THR A 107 -2.05 -4.63 13.12
N SER A 108 -2.66 -5.53 12.36
CA SER A 108 -2.04 -6.76 11.87
C SER A 108 -2.21 -6.92 10.38
N THR A 109 -1.33 -7.70 9.77
CA THR A 109 -1.21 -7.91 8.33
C THR A 109 -2.55 -8.28 7.68
N ALA A 110 -3.23 -9.32 8.17
CA ALA A 110 -4.48 -9.80 7.57
C ALA A 110 -5.58 -8.72 7.58
N GLN A 111 -5.84 -8.12 8.75
CA GLN A 111 -6.89 -7.11 8.91
C GLN A 111 -6.51 -5.78 8.26
N GLY A 112 -5.23 -5.41 8.29
CA GLY A 112 -4.74 -4.19 7.66
C GLY A 112 -4.96 -4.22 6.15
N TRP A 113 -4.44 -5.22 5.47
CA TRP A 113 -4.64 -5.35 4.02
C TRP A 113 -6.10 -5.54 3.64
N ALA A 114 -6.88 -6.31 4.42
CA ALA A 114 -8.31 -6.45 4.18
C ALA A 114 -9.04 -5.11 4.29
N SER A 115 -8.71 -4.27 5.29
CA SER A 115 -9.31 -2.94 5.44
C SER A 115 -8.99 -2.02 4.27
N ALA A 116 -7.76 -2.07 3.74
CA ALA A 116 -7.36 -1.32 2.55
C ALA A 116 -8.15 -1.75 1.31
N LEU A 117 -8.29 -3.06 1.11
CA LEU A 117 -8.93 -3.64 -0.08
C LEU A 117 -10.46 -3.56 -0.04
N CYS A 118 -11.09 -3.66 1.15
CA CYS A 118 -12.55 -3.63 1.28
C CYS A 118 -13.11 -2.23 1.55
N GLY A 119 -12.25 -1.25 1.89
CA GLY A 119 -12.69 0.11 2.23
C GLY A 119 -13.47 0.20 3.55
N LYS A 120 -13.33 -0.77 4.44
CA LYS A 120 -14.03 -0.85 5.72
C LYS A 120 -13.11 -1.38 6.80
N TRP A 121 -13.30 -0.94 8.04
CA TRP A 121 -12.64 -1.56 9.17
C TRP A 121 -13.19 -2.95 9.43
N MET A 122 -12.30 -3.91 9.63
CA MET A 122 -12.67 -5.29 9.87
C MET A 122 -13.19 -5.46 11.29
N LYS A 123 -14.35 -6.05 11.43
CA LYS A 123 -14.84 -6.51 12.73
C LYS A 123 -14.04 -7.75 13.10
N SER A 124 -13.03 -7.58 13.91
CA SER A 124 -12.25 -8.70 14.43
C SER A 124 -12.51 -8.83 15.93
N PRO A 125 -13.04 -9.96 16.40
CA PRO A 125 -12.69 -10.36 17.75
C PRO A 125 -11.17 -10.56 17.75
N TRP A 126 -10.47 -10.15 18.79
CA TRP A 126 -9.03 -10.32 19.00
C TRP A 126 -8.59 -11.78 18.81
N LYS A 127 -8.56 -12.24 17.55
CA LYS A 127 -8.04 -13.54 17.16
C LYS A 127 -6.71 -13.28 16.47
N ASN A 128 -5.73 -14.11 16.74
CA ASN A 128 -4.48 -14.12 15.97
C ASN A 128 -4.80 -13.99 14.49
N GLY A 129 -4.18 -13.02 13.80
CA GLY A 129 -4.42 -12.76 12.40
C GLY A 129 -4.30 -14.00 11.48
N ILE A 130 -3.63 -15.05 11.97
CA ILE A 130 -3.45 -16.35 11.29
C ILE A 130 -4.79 -17.09 11.15
N ASP A 131 -5.67 -17.04 12.15
CA ASP A 131 -6.95 -17.78 12.16
C ASP A 131 -8.14 -16.95 11.67
N TRP A 132 -7.86 -15.74 11.14
CA TRP A 132 -8.88 -14.83 10.67
C TRP A 132 -9.09 -14.97 9.15
N SER A 133 -10.33 -14.99 8.71
CA SER A 133 -10.70 -14.97 7.30
C SER A 133 -11.68 -13.84 7.02
N LEU A 134 -11.59 -13.28 5.82
CA LEU A 134 -12.49 -12.25 5.34
C LEU A 134 -13.90 -12.84 5.17
N ASP A 135 -14.90 -12.11 5.67
CA ASP A 135 -16.30 -12.45 5.51
C ASP A 135 -16.77 -12.10 4.08
N ASP A 136 -17.62 -12.93 3.49
CA ASP A 136 -18.18 -12.76 2.14
C ASP A 136 -18.92 -11.41 1.97
N ASP A 137 -19.42 -10.83 3.05
CA ASP A 137 -20.06 -9.49 3.08
C ASP A 137 -19.07 -8.32 2.87
N TYR A 138 -17.78 -8.60 2.78
CA TYR A 138 -16.70 -7.61 2.59
C TYR A 138 -15.92 -7.88 1.30
N PRO A 139 -16.52 -7.68 0.12
CA PRO A 139 -15.79 -7.88 -1.14
C PRO A 139 -14.59 -6.94 -1.24
N THR A 140 -13.46 -7.47 -1.68
CA THR A 140 -12.29 -6.65 -1.97
C THR A 140 -12.48 -5.87 -3.27
N VAL A 141 -11.70 -4.83 -3.46
CA VAL A 141 -11.64 -4.09 -4.75
C VAL A 141 -11.21 -5.01 -5.90
N LEU A 142 -10.40 -6.05 -5.64
CA LEU A 142 -10.05 -7.09 -6.64
C LEU A 142 -11.30 -7.81 -7.16
N LYS A 143 -12.14 -8.30 -6.24
CA LYS A 143 -13.40 -8.97 -6.58
C LYS A 143 -14.34 -8.03 -7.31
N ILE A 144 -14.56 -6.83 -6.77
CA ILE A 144 -15.48 -5.84 -7.37
C ILE A 144 -15.09 -5.53 -8.82
N LEU A 145 -13.81 -5.29 -9.09
CA LEU A 145 -13.32 -5.01 -10.43
C LEU A 145 -13.40 -6.23 -11.35
N SER A 146 -13.08 -7.43 -10.84
CA SER A 146 -13.17 -8.64 -11.64
C SER A 146 -14.62 -9.00 -12.03
N GLU A 147 -15.59 -8.75 -11.15
CA GLU A 147 -17.04 -8.88 -11.47
C GLU A 147 -17.50 -7.86 -12.51
N GLN A 148 -16.81 -6.72 -12.64
CA GLN A 148 -17.03 -5.71 -13.69
C GLN A 148 -16.31 -6.06 -15.01
N GLY A 149 -15.57 -7.17 -15.05
CA GLY A 149 -14.87 -7.66 -16.25
C GLY A 149 -13.41 -7.22 -16.37
N TYR A 150 -12.89 -6.47 -15.40
CA TYR A 150 -11.47 -6.12 -15.35
C TYR A 150 -10.63 -7.33 -14.95
N LYS A 151 -9.38 -7.37 -15.44
CA LYS A 151 -8.42 -8.38 -15.07
C LYS A 151 -7.62 -7.92 -13.86
N THR A 152 -7.70 -8.67 -12.76
CA THR A 152 -7.08 -8.31 -11.48
C THR A 152 -6.08 -9.38 -11.03
N SER A 153 -5.02 -8.97 -10.35
CA SER A 153 -4.04 -9.90 -9.77
C SER A 153 -3.64 -9.50 -8.36
N PHE A 154 -3.41 -10.51 -7.53
CA PHE A 154 -2.88 -10.39 -6.18
C PHE A 154 -1.68 -11.29 -6.00
N SER A 155 -0.56 -10.70 -5.61
CA SER A 155 0.73 -11.37 -5.42
C SER A 155 1.26 -11.11 -4.01
N ALA A 156 1.61 -12.14 -3.27
CA ALA A 156 2.14 -12.03 -1.91
C ALA A 156 3.03 -13.22 -1.54
N ILE A 157 3.81 -13.05 -0.49
CA ILE A 157 4.73 -14.05 0.04
C ILE A 157 4.08 -14.80 1.21
N TRP A 158 3.42 -14.08 2.12
CA TRP A 158 2.82 -14.69 3.30
C TRP A 158 1.67 -15.65 2.94
N PRO A 159 1.83 -16.97 3.19
CA PRO A 159 0.88 -17.97 2.71
C PRO A 159 -0.52 -17.83 3.29
N ILE A 160 -0.64 -17.23 4.49
CA ILE A 160 -1.92 -17.05 5.19
C ILE A 160 -2.89 -16.18 4.39
N HIS A 161 -2.40 -15.27 3.54
CA HIS A 161 -3.26 -14.52 2.62
C HIS A 161 -4.12 -15.46 1.76
N PHE A 162 -3.54 -16.55 1.26
CA PHE A 162 -4.18 -17.49 0.34
C PHE A 162 -4.89 -18.63 1.06
N GLU A 163 -4.34 -19.06 2.18
CA GLU A 163 -4.82 -20.25 2.90
C GLU A 163 -5.97 -19.92 3.87
N ASN A 164 -6.02 -18.67 4.37
CA ASN A 164 -7.02 -18.22 5.35
C ASN A 164 -7.67 -16.89 4.96
N THR A 165 -6.89 -15.78 4.91
CA THR A 165 -7.44 -14.43 4.84
C THR A 165 -8.42 -14.24 3.70
N TYR A 166 -8.02 -14.58 2.47
CA TYR A 166 -8.83 -14.39 1.25
C TYR A 166 -9.34 -15.70 0.64
N LYS A 167 -9.26 -16.81 1.39
CA LYS A 167 -9.62 -18.14 0.88
C LYS A 167 -11.01 -18.19 0.28
N ASN A 168 -12.01 -17.60 0.95
CA ASN A 168 -13.39 -17.59 0.45
C ASN A 168 -13.51 -16.84 -0.89
N GLU A 169 -12.80 -15.70 -1.03
CA GLU A 169 -12.81 -14.92 -2.27
C GLU A 169 -12.08 -15.65 -3.41
N ILE A 170 -10.96 -16.31 -3.11
CA ILE A 170 -10.22 -17.15 -4.06
C ILE A 170 -11.13 -18.26 -4.59
N ASP A 171 -11.75 -19.02 -3.69
CA ASP A 171 -12.66 -20.10 -4.06
C ASP A 171 -13.89 -19.60 -4.85
N PHE A 172 -14.37 -18.40 -4.52
CA PHE A 172 -15.45 -17.76 -5.27
C PHE A 172 -15.00 -17.40 -6.70
N ALA A 173 -13.83 -16.77 -6.83
CA ALA A 173 -13.29 -16.38 -8.13
C ALA A 173 -13.06 -17.59 -9.04
N GLU A 174 -12.49 -18.68 -8.51
CA GLU A 174 -12.27 -19.93 -9.24
C GLU A 174 -13.60 -20.56 -9.70
N ARG A 175 -14.57 -20.71 -8.79
CA ARG A 175 -15.88 -21.31 -9.12
C ARG A 175 -16.65 -20.52 -10.17
N ASN A 176 -16.53 -19.18 -10.14
CA ASN A 176 -17.25 -18.29 -11.06
C ASN A 176 -16.40 -17.90 -12.29
N LYS A 177 -15.16 -18.40 -12.40
CA LYS A 177 -14.23 -18.12 -13.50
C LYS A 177 -14.02 -16.62 -13.73
N LEU A 178 -13.85 -15.89 -12.64
CA LEU A 178 -13.55 -14.47 -12.70
C LEU A 178 -12.12 -14.23 -13.22
N ASN A 179 -11.90 -13.08 -13.83
CA ASN A 179 -10.57 -12.63 -14.25
C ASN A 179 -9.76 -12.12 -13.05
N GLN A 180 -9.65 -12.92 -12.01
CA GLN A 180 -8.96 -12.63 -10.77
C GLN A 180 -7.91 -13.71 -10.52
N PHE A 181 -6.64 -13.31 -10.44
CA PHE A 181 -5.48 -14.21 -10.37
C PHE A 181 -4.71 -14.02 -9.09
N PHE A 182 -4.19 -15.11 -8.53
CA PHE A 182 -3.50 -15.14 -7.24
C PHE A 182 -2.14 -15.80 -7.40
N TYR A 183 -1.08 -15.17 -6.88
CA TYR A 183 0.30 -15.63 -7.01
C TYR A 183 0.97 -15.69 -5.63
N LYS A 184 1.17 -16.91 -5.13
CA LYS A 184 1.94 -17.18 -3.91
C LYS A 184 3.41 -17.31 -4.29
N LEU A 185 4.27 -16.52 -3.66
CA LEU A 185 5.70 -16.41 -3.96
C LEU A 185 6.51 -16.68 -2.70
N GLU A 186 7.83 -16.76 -2.81
CA GLU A 186 8.72 -17.14 -1.71
C GLU A 186 9.55 -15.95 -1.20
N THR A 187 9.82 -14.96 -2.06
CA THR A 187 10.71 -13.83 -1.75
C THR A 187 10.25 -12.52 -2.36
N ASP A 188 10.68 -11.39 -1.79
CA ASP A 188 10.44 -10.05 -2.35
C ASP A 188 11.00 -9.89 -3.78
N LEU A 189 12.05 -10.62 -4.13
CA LEU A 189 12.62 -10.57 -5.48
C LEU A 189 11.72 -11.31 -6.49
N GLU A 190 11.22 -12.50 -6.14
CA GLU A 190 10.22 -13.20 -6.95
C GLU A 190 8.94 -12.41 -7.09
N LEU A 191 8.52 -11.71 -6.01
CA LEU A 191 7.38 -10.80 -6.06
C LEU A 191 7.64 -9.67 -7.05
N TYR A 192 8.81 -9.04 -6.99
CA TYR A 192 9.19 -8.00 -7.94
C TYR A 192 9.12 -8.50 -9.39
N ASP A 193 9.72 -9.64 -9.69
CA ASP A 193 9.72 -10.24 -11.03
C ASP A 193 8.28 -10.56 -11.50
N ASN A 194 7.45 -11.09 -10.61
CA ASN A 194 6.03 -11.33 -10.89
C ASN A 194 5.28 -10.02 -11.18
N LEU A 195 5.49 -8.97 -10.39
CA LEU A 195 4.85 -7.67 -10.64
C LEU A 195 5.30 -7.06 -11.98
N VAL A 196 6.58 -7.22 -12.36
CA VAL A 196 7.06 -6.80 -13.71
C VAL A 196 6.31 -7.56 -14.79
N GLU A 197 6.13 -8.88 -14.64
CA GLU A 197 5.36 -9.68 -15.60
C GLU A 197 3.89 -9.22 -15.69
N ARG A 198 3.25 -8.93 -14.54
CA ARG A 198 1.87 -8.41 -14.51
C ARG A 198 1.77 -7.02 -15.14
N ILE A 199 2.72 -6.11 -14.86
CA ILE A 199 2.80 -4.80 -15.51
C ILE A 199 2.93 -4.93 -17.03
N GLN A 200 3.75 -5.86 -17.52
CA GLN A 200 3.92 -6.08 -18.96
C GLN A 200 2.74 -6.82 -19.60
N GLY A 201 1.91 -7.45 -18.80
CA GLY A 201 0.70 -8.15 -19.21
C GLY A 201 -0.48 -7.22 -19.49
N ASP A 202 -1.67 -7.79 -19.42
CA ASP A 202 -2.93 -7.09 -19.71
C ASP A 202 -3.78 -6.85 -18.45
N GLU A 203 -3.26 -7.17 -17.26
CA GLU A 203 -3.92 -6.89 -15.98
C GLU A 203 -4.28 -5.42 -15.85
N ASP A 204 -5.50 -5.15 -15.36
CA ASP A 204 -6.01 -3.80 -15.15
C ASP A 204 -5.78 -3.31 -13.72
N PHE A 205 -5.89 -4.22 -12.73
CA PHE A 205 -5.52 -3.94 -11.35
C PHE A 205 -4.52 -4.96 -10.83
N ILE A 206 -3.37 -4.49 -10.38
CA ILE A 206 -2.26 -5.28 -9.86
C ILE A 206 -2.07 -4.92 -8.39
N PHE A 207 -2.11 -5.90 -7.49
CA PHE A 207 -1.79 -5.73 -6.08
C PHE A 207 -0.66 -6.66 -5.68
N GLY A 208 0.38 -6.12 -5.03
CA GLY A 208 1.51 -6.91 -4.53
C GLY A 208 1.97 -6.44 -3.15
N ILE A 209 2.30 -7.38 -2.25
CA ILE A 209 2.75 -7.11 -0.88
C ILE A 209 4.20 -7.56 -0.71
N PHE A 210 5.10 -6.60 -0.48
CA PHE A 210 6.48 -6.82 -0.06
C PHE A 210 6.55 -6.93 1.47
N GLU A 211 7.33 -7.89 1.98
CA GLU A 211 7.35 -8.20 3.42
C GLU A 211 8.66 -7.81 4.14
N ASN A 212 9.70 -7.41 3.42
CA ASN A 212 11.03 -7.23 4.01
C ASN A 212 11.07 -6.29 5.23
N PRO A 213 10.38 -5.13 5.26
CA PRO A 213 10.38 -4.27 6.45
C PRO A 213 9.78 -4.95 7.67
N ASP A 214 8.66 -5.65 7.52
CA ASP A 214 8.00 -6.35 8.63
C ASP A 214 8.87 -7.47 9.20
N MET A 215 9.43 -8.32 8.33
CA MET A 215 10.36 -9.38 8.72
C MET A 215 11.57 -8.83 9.50
N ASN A 216 12.16 -7.73 9.03
CA ASN A 216 13.29 -7.09 9.73
C ASN A 216 12.84 -6.42 11.04
N GLY A 217 11.64 -5.88 11.09
CA GLY A 217 11.03 -5.32 12.29
C GLY A 217 10.85 -6.37 13.38
N HIS A 218 10.30 -7.51 13.05
CA HIS A 218 10.17 -8.65 13.97
C HIS A 218 11.52 -9.18 14.44
N ALA A 219 12.52 -9.22 13.57
CA ALA A 219 13.83 -9.76 13.91
C ALA A 219 14.63 -8.87 14.88
N LEU A 220 14.65 -7.55 14.67
CA LEU A 220 15.57 -6.64 15.36
C LEU A 220 14.94 -5.31 15.81
N GLY A 221 13.64 -5.13 15.61
CA GLY A 221 12.86 -3.94 15.97
C GLY A 221 12.46 -3.07 14.79
N PHE A 222 11.28 -2.46 14.91
CA PHE A 222 10.74 -1.51 13.95
C PHE A 222 11.35 -0.12 14.16
N GLY A 223 11.62 0.58 13.06
CA GLY A 223 12.06 1.98 13.07
C GLY A 223 13.58 2.19 13.08
N ASP A 224 13.98 3.39 13.43
CA ASP A 224 15.32 3.95 13.21
C ASP A 224 16.46 3.22 13.90
N GLY A 225 16.18 2.56 15.02
CA GLY A 225 17.17 1.79 15.78
C GLY A 225 17.65 0.52 15.07
N ASN A 226 16.97 0.11 14.03
CA ASN A 226 17.28 -1.08 13.25
C ASN A 226 17.68 -0.72 11.82
N TYR A 227 18.97 -0.77 11.56
CA TYR A 227 19.53 -0.48 10.24
C TYR A 227 18.97 -1.42 9.14
N ARG A 228 18.67 -2.70 9.45
CA ARG A 228 18.09 -3.63 8.47
C ARG A 228 16.67 -3.24 8.09
N TYR A 229 15.89 -2.79 9.07
CA TYR A 229 14.55 -2.27 8.82
C TYR A 229 14.59 -1.05 7.89
N VAL A 230 15.43 -0.06 8.20
CA VAL A 230 15.60 1.14 7.37
C VAL A 230 16.10 0.79 5.97
N SER A 231 17.08 -0.11 5.86
CA SER A 231 17.56 -0.59 4.56
C SER A 231 16.49 -1.33 3.77
N GLY A 232 15.63 -2.10 4.44
CA GLY A 232 14.48 -2.76 3.85
C GLY A 232 13.53 -1.75 3.20
N VAL A 233 13.13 -0.72 3.93
CA VAL A 233 12.29 0.37 3.41
C VAL A 233 12.94 1.07 2.21
N CYS A 234 14.24 1.39 2.30
CA CYS A 234 14.96 2.02 1.18
C CYS A 234 15.07 1.11 -0.05
N ASN A 235 15.20 -0.20 0.14
CA ASN A 235 15.24 -1.15 -0.96
C ASN A 235 13.86 -1.28 -1.63
N LEU A 236 12.77 -1.29 -0.88
CA LEU A 236 11.43 -1.30 -1.44
C LEU A 236 11.15 -0.05 -2.26
N ASP A 237 11.62 1.11 -1.82
CA ASP A 237 11.49 2.35 -2.60
C ASP A 237 12.19 2.23 -3.97
N LYS A 238 13.40 1.65 -4.01
CA LYS A 238 14.12 1.39 -5.27
C LYS A 238 13.40 0.38 -6.17
N LEU A 239 12.94 -0.74 -5.61
CA LEU A 239 12.19 -1.75 -6.38
C LEU A 239 10.89 -1.14 -6.92
N SER A 240 10.18 -0.39 -6.09
CA SER A 240 8.97 0.32 -6.51
C SER A 240 9.26 1.32 -7.63
N TYR A 241 10.37 2.07 -7.55
CA TYR A 241 10.78 2.97 -8.64
C TYR A 241 11.03 2.23 -9.95
N GLN A 242 11.66 1.06 -9.88
CA GLN A 242 11.87 0.21 -11.07
C GLN A 242 10.52 -0.26 -11.66
N LEU A 243 9.52 -0.61 -10.81
CA LEU A 243 8.17 -0.92 -11.28
C LEU A 243 7.51 0.27 -12.00
N LEU A 244 7.66 1.50 -11.46
CA LEU A 244 7.18 2.71 -12.13
C LEU A 244 7.84 2.91 -13.50
N THR A 245 9.13 2.59 -13.60
CA THR A 245 9.85 2.64 -14.88
C THR A 245 9.24 1.63 -15.87
N LYS A 246 8.94 0.40 -15.42
CA LYS A 246 8.30 -0.62 -16.26
C LYS A 246 6.91 -0.21 -16.76
N ILE A 247 6.15 0.51 -15.96
CA ILE A 247 4.87 1.09 -16.39
C ILE A 247 5.09 2.06 -17.54
N LYS A 248 6.04 2.98 -17.43
CA LYS A 248 6.33 3.99 -18.47
C LYS A 248 6.93 3.40 -19.74
N GLU A 249 7.60 2.25 -19.66
CA GLU A 249 8.17 1.52 -20.79
C GLU A 249 7.12 0.73 -21.61
N ARG A 250 5.86 0.69 -21.17
CA ARG A 250 4.80 -0.01 -21.91
C ARG A 250 4.52 0.68 -23.24
N SER A 251 4.41 -0.10 -24.30
CA SER A 251 4.04 0.44 -25.64
C SER A 251 2.64 1.07 -25.68
N THR A 252 1.78 0.72 -24.73
CA THR A 252 0.39 1.21 -24.58
C THR A 252 0.25 2.31 -23.52
N PHE A 253 1.36 2.77 -22.91
CA PHE A 253 1.33 3.71 -21.79
C PHE A 253 0.54 4.99 -22.09
N GLU A 254 0.67 5.52 -23.29
CA GLU A 254 -0.04 6.75 -23.69
C GLU A 254 -1.56 6.58 -23.86
N ASP A 255 -2.03 5.34 -24.06
CA ASP A 255 -3.45 5.00 -24.19
C ASP A 255 -4.06 4.56 -22.85
N GLU A 256 -3.24 4.42 -21.82
CA GLU A 256 -3.61 3.96 -20.49
C GLU A 256 -3.66 5.12 -19.50
N ASP A 257 -4.48 4.98 -18.47
CA ASP A 257 -4.55 5.89 -17.33
C ASP A 257 -4.15 5.14 -16.05
N TRP A 258 -2.89 5.32 -15.66
CA TRP A 258 -2.31 4.63 -14.50
C TRP A 258 -2.52 5.39 -13.20
N LEU A 259 -3.04 4.67 -12.20
CA LEU A 259 -2.97 5.06 -10.79
C LEU A 259 -1.91 4.19 -10.09
N VAL A 260 -0.95 4.84 -9.46
CA VAL A 260 0.00 4.17 -8.56
C VAL A 260 -0.40 4.47 -7.12
N VAL A 261 -0.54 3.42 -6.33
CA VAL A 261 -0.79 3.46 -4.88
C VAL A 261 0.39 2.77 -4.20
N ILE A 262 1.01 3.42 -3.21
CA ILE A 262 2.02 2.80 -2.33
C ILE A 262 1.56 3.04 -0.90
N GLY A 263 1.48 1.99 -0.09
CA GLY A 263 1.01 2.11 1.28
C GLY A 263 1.41 0.92 2.14
N SER A 264 1.09 1.01 3.43
CA SER A 264 1.36 -0.04 4.39
C SER A 264 0.11 -0.38 5.20
N ASP A 265 0.01 -1.59 5.64
CA ASP A 265 -1.10 -2.17 6.40
C ASP A 265 -1.04 -1.88 7.90
N HIS A 266 0.17 -1.73 8.45
CA HIS A 266 0.46 -1.32 9.82
C HIS A 266 1.89 -0.77 9.94
N GLY A 267 2.19 -0.20 11.08
CA GLY A 267 3.55 0.07 11.51
C GLY A 267 4.03 -0.99 12.50
N GLY A 268 4.83 -0.58 13.48
CA GLY A 268 5.29 -1.47 14.55
C GLY A 268 6.16 -0.75 15.56
N HIS A 269 6.33 -1.37 16.73
CA HIS A 269 7.18 -0.88 17.80
C HIS A 269 7.94 -2.04 18.45
N SER A 270 9.13 -1.78 18.98
CA SER A 270 10.00 -2.87 19.43
C SER A 270 10.11 -3.94 18.33
N THR A 271 9.83 -5.19 18.61
CA THR A 271 9.83 -6.30 17.63
C THR A 271 8.42 -6.82 17.31
N ARG A 272 7.38 -5.99 17.46
CA ARG A 272 5.98 -6.42 17.34
C ARG A 272 5.09 -5.29 16.81
N HIS A 273 3.90 -5.67 16.40
CA HIS A 273 2.76 -4.83 16.07
C HIS A 273 1.47 -5.45 16.67
N GLY A 274 0.29 -5.06 16.21
CA GLY A 274 -0.99 -5.63 16.64
C GLY A 274 -1.70 -4.81 17.70
N THR A 275 -1.14 -3.68 18.14
CA THR A 275 -1.67 -2.87 19.23
C THR A 275 -2.23 -1.53 18.76
N GLN A 276 -2.84 -0.78 19.68
CA GLN A 276 -3.29 0.59 19.43
C GLN A 276 -2.18 1.65 19.66
N ASN A 277 -0.91 1.21 19.77
CA ASN A 277 0.23 2.11 19.84
C ASN A 277 0.29 3.00 18.61
N ILE A 278 0.64 4.27 18.78
CA ILE A 278 0.73 5.24 17.68
C ILE A 278 1.69 4.78 16.58
N GLN A 279 2.75 4.07 16.94
CA GLN A 279 3.75 3.55 15.99
C GLN A 279 3.20 2.40 15.14
N ASP A 280 2.28 1.60 15.68
CA ASP A 280 1.58 0.53 14.95
C ASP A 280 0.51 1.13 14.02
N ARG A 281 -0.15 2.20 14.49
CA ARG A 281 -1.29 2.81 13.82
C ARG A 281 -0.94 3.84 12.76
N THR A 282 0.29 4.38 12.76
CA THR A 282 0.65 5.47 11.84
C THR A 282 1.48 4.95 10.69
N THR A 283 0.84 4.92 9.52
CA THR A 283 1.41 4.50 8.25
C THR A 283 1.43 5.67 7.25
N PHE A 284 1.70 5.39 6.00
CA PHE A 284 1.69 6.36 4.92
C PHE A 284 0.81 5.87 3.76
N LEU A 285 0.40 6.79 2.92
CA LEU A 285 -0.27 6.54 1.65
C LEU A 285 0.30 7.50 0.61
N ALA A 286 0.92 6.95 -0.43
CA ALA A 286 1.38 7.71 -1.60
C ALA A 286 0.48 7.39 -2.79
N LEU A 287 0.01 8.42 -3.48
CA LEU A 287 -0.88 8.33 -4.64
C LEU A 287 -0.29 9.14 -5.78
N SER A 288 -0.24 8.59 -6.99
CA SER A 288 0.21 9.31 -8.19
C SER A 288 -0.79 10.34 -8.73
N LYS A 289 -1.97 10.39 -8.13
CA LYS A 289 -3.01 11.41 -8.37
C LYS A 289 -3.46 12.00 -7.03
N PRO A 290 -3.75 13.31 -6.95
CA PRO A 290 -4.26 13.89 -5.72
C PRO A 290 -5.53 13.19 -5.25
N VAL A 291 -5.65 12.94 -3.94
CA VAL A 291 -6.83 12.28 -3.39
C VAL A 291 -8.11 13.09 -3.61
N GLU A 292 -7.99 14.42 -3.65
CA GLU A 292 -9.10 15.33 -3.93
C GLU A 292 -9.69 15.10 -5.32
N ASP A 293 -8.83 14.93 -6.33
CA ASP A 293 -9.26 14.71 -7.72
C ASP A 293 -9.96 13.35 -7.91
N LEU A 294 -9.58 12.38 -7.08
CA LEU A 294 -10.18 11.05 -7.11
C LEU A 294 -11.52 11.01 -6.36
N MET A 295 -11.66 11.77 -5.28
CA MET A 295 -12.81 11.67 -4.37
C MET A 295 -13.90 12.74 -4.58
N GLU A 296 -13.64 13.79 -5.38
CA GLU A 296 -14.67 14.73 -5.86
C GLU A 296 -15.48 14.12 -7.01
#